data_c44b5b0bdf5cb58069ea859a93a36fe1
#
_entry.id   c44b5b0bdf5cb58069ea859a93a36fe1
#
_cell.length_a   1.000
_cell.length_b   1.000
_cell.length_c   1.000
_cell.angle_alpha   90.00
_cell.angle_beta   90.00
_cell.angle_gamma   90.00
#
_symmetry.space_group_name_H-M   'P 1'
#
loop_
_entity.id
_entity.type
_entity.pdbx_description
1 polymer ?
#
loop_
_entity_poly.entity_id
_entity_poly.type
_entity_poly.pdbx_seq_one_letter_code
_entity_poly.pdbx_strand_id
1 'polypeptide(L)'
;MAKAKNKMGGKKGVAGRKGRATTRTLRPKAGAKSGKSAAPKTARRQTARVKRASPMIKPSTKPWGEAGKALEGVRILDFTHVQSGPTCTQLLAWLGADVIKVERPGVGDITRGQLRDVPNADSLYFTMLNHNKRSITIDSKHPKGKAILDRLIESCDVLVENFAPGALDRMGLTWEHIHKLNPRMIVGSVKGFGPGPYADCKVYENVAQCAGGSASTTGFRDGPPLVTGAQIGDSGTGLHLALGIVCALYQRNRTGRGQKVLVAMQDGVLNLCRVKLRDQQRLKHGPLTEYSQYGENIAFGSAVPRAGNDSGGGQPGWILKCKGWEDDPNAYIYFITQAPVWEAICDVIGEPGWKTDPDYATPTARLPRLKHIFARIEEWTKTKTKLEAMEILNGYDIPCGPILSMQELAEDESLRKTGTVVEVDHPVRGRYLTVGNPIKLSDSPADVIRSPLLGEHTEQILTELLGYTPDEVAESKQSGAISAPHKRAAAA
;
A
#
# COMPACT_ATOMS: atom_id res chain seq x y z
N MET A 1 14.11 -52.91 4.85
CA MET A 1 14.23 -54.21 4.10
C MET A 1 13.74 -54.02 2.69
N ALA A 2 14.59 -54.42 1.77
CA ALA A 2 14.53 -54.78 0.36
C ALA A 2 14.38 -53.63 -0.64
N LYS A 3 15.48 -53.19 -1.25
CA LYS A 3 16.28 -53.60 -2.45
C LYS A 3 15.57 -53.28 -3.77
N ALA A 4 16.02 -52.26 -4.37
CA ALA A 4 16.78 -52.01 -5.60
C ALA A 4 16.69 -53.05 -6.73
N LYS A 5 16.49 -52.57 -7.96
CA LYS A 5 17.28 -53.06 -9.12
C LYS A 5 17.25 -52.06 -10.29
N ASN A 6 18.46 -51.76 -10.71
CA ASN A 6 18.94 -51.15 -11.94
C ASN A 6 18.53 -51.89 -13.22
N LYS A 7 18.38 -51.20 -14.35
CA LYS A 7 18.91 -51.68 -15.63
C LYS A 7 19.28 -50.54 -16.58
N MET A 8 20.49 -50.62 -17.03
CA MET A 8 21.16 -49.84 -18.07
C MET A 8 20.74 -50.28 -19.49
N GLY A 9 21.02 -49.43 -20.45
CA GLY A 9 21.25 -49.68 -21.88
C GLY A 9 20.50 -48.71 -22.77
N GLY A 10 21.04 -48.07 -23.74
CA GLY A 10 22.22 -48.19 -24.51
C GLY A 10 22.35 -47.06 -25.54
N LYS A 11 23.55 -46.80 -25.94
CA LYS A 11 24.03 -45.76 -26.86
C LYS A 11 23.50 -45.94 -28.30
N LYS A 12 23.31 -44.81 -29.02
CA LYS A 12 23.81 -44.64 -30.42
C LYS A 12 23.88 -43.15 -30.74
N GLY A 13 25.06 -42.76 -31.20
CA GLY A 13 25.39 -41.44 -31.70
C GLY A 13 25.27 -41.37 -33.24
N VAL A 14 25.14 -40.18 -33.77
CA VAL A 14 25.48 -39.82 -35.15
C VAL A 14 25.94 -38.37 -35.19
N ALA A 15 27.20 -38.24 -35.54
CA ALA A 15 27.88 -37.38 -36.47
C ALA A 15 27.46 -35.90 -36.66
N GLY A 16 28.47 -35.07 -36.56
CA GLY A 16 28.52 -33.64 -36.77
C GLY A 16 28.43 -33.15 -38.19
N ARG A 17 28.19 -31.87 -38.30
CA ARG A 17 28.48 -31.07 -39.47
C ARG A 17 29.08 -29.75 -39.07
N LYS A 18 30.36 -29.53 -39.43
CA LYS A 18 31.10 -28.27 -39.35
C LYS A 18 30.58 -27.34 -40.46
N GLY A 19 30.21 -26.14 -40.15
CA GLY A 19 29.98 -25.03 -41.09
C GLY A 19 30.89 -23.88 -40.78
N ARG A 20 31.72 -23.54 -41.74
CA ARG A 20 32.87 -22.63 -41.74
C ARG A 20 32.38 -21.16 -41.75
N ALA A 21 32.93 -20.35 -40.86
CA ALA A 21 32.81 -18.89 -40.88
C ALA A 21 33.71 -18.29 -41.95
N THR A 22 33.20 -17.40 -42.79
CA THR A 22 33.97 -16.54 -43.66
C THR A 22 33.82 -15.07 -43.19
N THR A 23 34.88 -14.58 -42.63
CA THR A 23 35.15 -13.15 -42.36
C THR A 23 35.39 -12.42 -43.68
N ARG A 24 34.67 -11.34 -43.93
CA ARG A 24 34.92 -10.43 -45.03
C ARG A 24 35.22 -9.02 -44.46
N THR A 25 36.50 -8.72 -44.39
CA THR A 25 37.07 -7.40 -44.17
C THR A 25 36.91 -6.52 -45.39
N LEU A 26 36.34 -5.32 -45.22
CA LEU A 26 36.43 -4.26 -46.23
C LEU A 26 37.13 -3.03 -45.61
N ARG A 27 38.28 -2.69 -46.21
CA ARG A 27 39.07 -1.48 -45.99
C ARG A 27 38.47 -0.28 -46.74
N PRO A 28 38.62 0.97 -46.24
CA PRO A 28 38.06 2.14 -46.87
C PRO A 28 38.99 2.72 -47.96
N LYS A 29 38.38 3.25 -49.03
CA LYS A 29 39.07 4.13 -49.98
C LYS A 29 38.79 5.59 -49.63
N ALA A 30 39.85 6.35 -49.49
CA ALA A 30 39.84 7.81 -49.40
C ALA A 30 39.54 8.44 -50.75
N GLY A 31 38.78 9.53 -50.75
CA GLY A 31 38.53 10.39 -51.90
C GLY A 31 37.87 11.68 -51.45
N ALA A 32 38.69 12.73 -51.33
CA ALA A 32 38.24 14.07 -50.97
C ALA A 32 37.58 14.77 -52.16
N LYS A 33 36.45 15.44 -51.95
CA LYS A 33 36.04 16.66 -52.64
C LYS A 33 35.17 17.53 -51.75
N SER A 34 35.61 18.74 -51.53
CA SER A 34 34.97 19.84 -50.85
C SER A 34 33.65 20.23 -51.51
N GLY A 35 32.55 20.16 -50.79
CA GLY A 35 31.27 20.72 -51.15
C GLY A 35 30.71 21.47 -49.96
N LYS A 36 30.50 22.76 -50.06
CA LYS A 36 29.85 23.61 -49.05
C LYS A 36 28.43 23.10 -48.84
N SER A 37 28.18 22.47 -47.71
CA SER A 37 26.86 22.06 -47.30
C SER A 37 26.23 23.16 -46.47
N ALA A 38 25.11 23.70 -46.94
CA ALA A 38 24.26 24.60 -46.23
C ALA A 38 23.60 23.84 -45.04
N ALA A 39 23.64 24.42 -43.84
CA ALA A 39 23.00 23.89 -42.67
C ALA A 39 21.47 23.76 -42.86
N PRO A 40 20.87 22.66 -42.46
CA PRO A 40 19.43 22.54 -42.55
C PRO A 40 18.78 23.49 -41.51
N LYS A 41 17.90 24.39 -41.99
CA LYS A 41 17.01 25.22 -41.14
C LYS A 41 16.18 24.27 -40.28
N THR A 42 16.47 24.20 -39.01
CA THR A 42 15.59 23.55 -38.02
C THR A 42 14.23 24.22 -38.06
N ALA A 43 13.27 23.52 -38.64
CA ALA A 43 11.86 23.89 -38.55
C ALA A 43 11.47 23.84 -37.06
N ARG A 44 11.32 25.02 -36.46
CA ARG A 44 10.73 25.21 -35.13
C ARG A 44 9.32 24.66 -35.19
N ARG A 45 9.12 23.42 -34.74
CA ARG A 45 7.79 22.86 -34.50
C ARG A 45 7.09 23.78 -33.50
N GLN A 46 6.22 24.65 -34.00
CA GLN A 46 5.26 25.33 -33.17
C GLN A 46 4.39 24.24 -32.51
N THR A 47 4.69 23.95 -31.26
CA THR A 47 3.79 23.17 -30.41
C THR A 47 2.50 23.99 -30.32
N ALA A 48 1.46 23.54 -31.01
CA ALA A 48 0.14 24.08 -30.85
C ALA A 48 -0.21 24.02 -29.38
N ARG A 49 -0.28 25.17 -28.72
CA ARG A 49 -0.73 25.33 -27.34
C ARG A 49 -2.19 24.92 -27.34
N VAL A 50 -2.45 23.66 -26.97
CA VAL A 50 -3.82 23.16 -26.75
C VAL A 50 -4.42 24.11 -25.71
N LYS A 51 -5.31 24.99 -26.17
CA LYS A 51 -6.11 25.83 -25.28
C LYS A 51 -6.93 24.88 -24.42
N ARG A 52 -6.54 24.69 -23.17
CA ARG A 52 -7.33 24.02 -22.15
C ARG A 52 -8.57 24.89 -21.89
N ALA A 53 -9.66 24.59 -22.53
CA ALA A 53 -10.97 24.97 -22.03
C ALA A 53 -11.33 23.97 -20.93
N SER A 54 -10.74 24.10 -19.74
CA SER A 54 -11.38 23.56 -18.55
C SER A 54 -12.67 24.37 -18.35
N PRO A 55 -13.82 23.73 -18.11
CA PRO A 55 -14.97 24.48 -17.63
C PRO A 55 -14.50 25.24 -16.40
N MET A 56 -14.63 26.57 -16.40
CA MET A 56 -14.28 27.40 -15.25
C MET A 56 -15.25 27.03 -14.13
N ILE A 57 -14.83 26.13 -13.25
CA ILE A 57 -15.51 25.88 -11.98
C ILE A 57 -15.43 27.20 -11.22
N LYS A 58 -16.58 27.80 -10.92
CA LYS A 58 -16.58 29.01 -10.09
C LYS A 58 -16.04 28.63 -8.70
N PRO A 59 -15.07 29.38 -8.15
CA PRO A 59 -14.60 29.16 -6.79
C PRO A 59 -15.79 29.18 -5.81
N SER A 60 -15.75 28.33 -4.79
CA SER A 60 -16.72 28.37 -3.70
C SER A 60 -16.63 29.70 -2.96
N THR A 61 -17.77 30.25 -2.57
CA THR A 61 -17.85 31.44 -1.70
C THR A 61 -18.06 31.07 -0.24
N LYS A 62 -18.15 29.77 0.08
CA LYS A 62 -18.27 29.29 1.46
C LYS A 62 -16.93 29.41 2.18
N PRO A 63 -16.95 29.57 3.53
CA PRO A 63 -15.73 29.49 4.34
C PRO A 63 -14.95 28.20 4.12
N TRP A 64 -13.67 28.23 4.42
CA TRP A 64 -12.81 27.05 4.37
C TRP A 64 -13.34 25.96 5.33
N GLY A 65 -13.42 24.71 4.83
CA GLY A 65 -13.97 23.57 5.56
C GLY A 65 -15.49 23.40 5.45
N GLU A 66 -16.22 24.36 4.85
CA GLU A 66 -17.68 24.33 4.70
C GLU A 66 -18.14 24.08 3.25
N ALA A 67 -17.21 23.95 2.32
CA ALA A 67 -17.53 23.78 0.90
C ALA A 67 -18.02 22.35 0.54
N GLY A 68 -18.00 21.43 1.48
CA GLY A 68 -18.34 20.01 1.31
C GLY A 68 -17.10 19.12 1.35
N LYS A 69 -17.29 17.83 1.13
CA LYS A 69 -16.18 16.85 1.11
C LYS A 69 -15.57 16.72 -0.28
N ALA A 70 -14.28 16.36 -0.35
CA ALA A 70 -13.51 16.29 -1.60
C ALA A 70 -14.13 15.33 -2.65
N LEU A 71 -14.76 14.24 -2.22
CA LEU A 71 -15.44 13.24 -3.08
C LEU A 71 -16.96 13.26 -2.90
N GLU A 72 -17.53 14.36 -2.42
CA GLU A 72 -18.99 14.51 -2.31
C GLU A 72 -19.66 14.30 -3.67
N GLY A 73 -20.74 13.52 -3.69
CA GLY A 73 -21.46 13.14 -4.90
C GLY A 73 -20.87 11.96 -5.68
N VAL A 74 -19.71 11.43 -5.27
CA VAL A 74 -19.16 10.18 -5.81
C VAL A 74 -19.76 9.00 -5.05
N ARG A 75 -20.36 8.05 -5.77
CA ARG A 75 -20.92 6.83 -5.18
C ARG A 75 -20.15 5.60 -5.61
N ILE A 76 -19.78 4.77 -4.62
CA ILE A 76 -18.92 3.59 -4.80
C ILE A 76 -19.69 2.33 -4.40
N LEU A 77 -19.79 1.38 -5.31
CA LEU A 77 -20.30 0.05 -5.04
C LEU A 77 -19.14 -0.85 -4.62
N ASP A 78 -19.10 -1.20 -3.34
CA ASP A 78 -17.98 -1.87 -2.70
C ASP A 78 -18.26 -3.37 -2.53
N PHE A 79 -17.67 -4.20 -3.39
CA PHE A 79 -17.69 -5.67 -3.30
C PHE A 79 -16.48 -6.24 -2.56
N THR A 80 -15.67 -5.37 -1.98
CA THR A 80 -14.41 -5.81 -1.35
C THR A 80 -14.65 -6.54 -0.02
N HIS A 81 -13.68 -7.36 0.36
CA HIS A 81 -13.65 -8.03 1.65
C HIS A 81 -12.21 -8.17 2.14
N VAL A 82 -12.04 -8.54 3.40
CA VAL A 82 -10.78 -8.69 4.12
C VAL A 82 -10.09 -7.33 4.28
N GLN A 83 -9.03 -7.00 3.51
CA GLN A 83 -8.23 -5.82 3.83
C GLN A 83 -7.86 -4.92 2.64
N SER A 84 -7.27 -5.43 1.58
CA SER A 84 -6.71 -4.57 0.51
C SER A 84 -7.76 -3.68 -0.16
N GLY A 85 -8.87 -4.27 -0.58
CA GLY A 85 -10.00 -3.54 -1.15
C GLY A 85 -10.72 -2.64 -0.12
N PRO A 86 -11.07 -3.14 1.07
CA PRO A 86 -11.68 -2.31 2.12
C PRO A 86 -10.82 -1.10 2.52
N THR A 87 -9.49 -1.22 2.55
CA THR A 87 -8.59 -0.06 2.76
C THR A 87 -8.80 1.00 1.68
N CYS A 88 -8.88 0.61 0.41
CA CYS A 88 -9.14 1.53 -0.69
C CYS A 88 -10.47 2.26 -0.50
N THR A 89 -11.55 1.50 -0.30
CA THR A 89 -12.91 2.07 -0.24
C THR A 89 -13.15 2.88 1.04
N GLN A 90 -12.51 2.51 2.17
CA GLN A 90 -12.56 3.30 3.39
C GLN A 90 -11.86 4.66 3.24
N LEU A 91 -10.69 4.71 2.60
CA LEU A 91 -10.00 5.98 2.33
C LEU A 91 -10.87 6.92 1.50
N LEU A 92 -11.54 6.38 0.46
CA LEU A 92 -12.45 7.16 -0.36
C LEU A 92 -13.71 7.61 0.42
N ALA A 93 -14.22 6.76 1.34
CA ALA A 93 -15.32 7.11 2.23
C ALA A 93 -14.94 8.24 3.20
N TRP A 94 -13.74 8.22 3.80
CA TRP A 94 -13.23 9.31 4.63
C TRP A 94 -13.11 10.64 3.87
N LEU A 95 -12.84 10.56 2.56
CA LEU A 95 -12.76 11.74 1.70
C LEU A 95 -14.13 12.19 1.17
N GLY A 96 -15.23 11.55 1.60
CA GLY A 96 -16.61 11.98 1.35
C GLY A 96 -17.37 11.20 0.27
N ALA A 97 -16.81 10.13 -0.28
CA ALA A 97 -17.57 9.26 -1.18
C ALA A 97 -18.66 8.49 -0.41
N ASP A 98 -19.84 8.34 -1.05
CA ASP A 98 -20.93 7.47 -0.57
C ASP A 98 -20.59 6.01 -0.93
N VAL A 99 -20.05 5.26 0.03
CA VAL A 99 -19.58 3.89 -0.16
C VAL A 99 -20.65 2.89 0.29
N ILE A 100 -21.19 2.12 -0.64
CA ILE A 100 -22.19 1.08 -0.42
C ILE A 100 -21.49 -0.29 -0.47
N LYS A 101 -21.28 -0.88 0.70
CA LYS A 101 -20.69 -2.23 0.84
C LYS A 101 -21.76 -3.28 0.58
N VAL A 102 -21.57 -4.05 -0.49
CA VAL A 102 -22.43 -5.16 -0.89
C VAL A 102 -21.96 -6.43 -0.18
N GLU A 103 -22.83 -7.01 0.61
CA GLU A 103 -22.51 -8.17 1.42
C GLU A 103 -23.47 -9.32 1.17
N ARG A 104 -22.98 -10.53 1.40
CA ARG A 104 -23.82 -11.73 1.31
C ARG A 104 -24.81 -11.80 2.49
N PRO A 105 -26.09 -12.05 2.25
CA PRO A 105 -27.08 -12.22 3.31
C PRO A 105 -26.65 -13.24 4.37
N GLY A 106 -26.84 -12.90 5.65
CA GLY A 106 -26.58 -13.74 6.80
C GLY A 106 -25.11 -14.02 7.13
N VAL A 107 -24.16 -13.70 6.23
CA VAL A 107 -22.72 -13.98 6.41
C VAL A 107 -21.90 -12.68 6.44
N GLY A 108 -22.11 -11.81 5.47
CA GLY A 108 -21.32 -10.60 5.30
C GLY A 108 -19.87 -10.84 4.89
N ASP A 109 -19.03 -9.85 5.18
CA ASP A 109 -17.59 -9.95 5.09
C ASP A 109 -17.06 -10.91 6.17
N ILE A 110 -16.18 -11.84 5.80
CA ILE A 110 -15.61 -12.83 6.71
C ILE A 110 -14.92 -12.18 7.93
N THR A 111 -14.39 -10.97 7.78
CA THR A 111 -13.73 -10.24 8.86
C THR A 111 -14.68 -9.81 9.97
N ARG A 112 -16.01 -9.79 9.75
CA ARG A 112 -16.98 -9.56 10.83
C ARG A 112 -16.83 -10.57 11.98
N GLY A 113 -16.42 -11.82 11.65
CA GLY A 113 -16.22 -12.90 12.60
C GLY A 113 -14.77 -13.23 12.95
N GLN A 114 -13.80 -12.77 12.15
CA GLN A 114 -12.38 -13.07 12.37
C GLN A 114 -11.81 -12.27 13.55
N LEU A 115 -11.00 -12.93 14.39
CA LEU A 115 -10.36 -12.30 15.57
C LEU A 115 -11.37 -11.57 16.48
N ARG A 116 -12.56 -12.14 16.63
CA ARG A 116 -13.62 -11.57 17.46
C ARG A 116 -13.20 -11.58 18.93
N ASP A 117 -13.21 -10.42 19.54
CA ASP A 117 -12.89 -10.17 20.95
C ASP A 117 -14.12 -9.96 21.83
N VAL A 118 -15.21 -9.41 21.27
CA VAL A 118 -16.47 -9.18 21.95
C VAL A 118 -17.53 -10.12 21.37
N PRO A 119 -18.21 -10.96 22.21
CA PRO A 119 -19.27 -11.85 21.75
C PRO A 119 -20.38 -11.09 21.02
N ASN A 120 -20.90 -11.67 19.94
CA ASN A 120 -22.01 -11.14 19.13
C ASN A 120 -21.80 -9.74 18.53
N ALA A 121 -20.59 -9.17 18.60
CA ALA A 121 -20.21 -7.94 17.94
C ALA A 121 -19.34 -8.22 16.70
N ASP A 122 -19.34 -7.30 15.75
CA ASP A 122 -18.36 -7.31 14.67
C ASP A 122 -16.95 -7.14 15.26
N SER A 123 -15.97 -7.86 14.71
CA SER A 123 -14.59 -7.79 15.19
C SER A 123 -13.96 -6.42 14.93
N LEU A 124 -12.91 -6.09 15.67
CA LEU A 124 -12.10 -4.89 15.38
C LEU A 124 -11.50 -4.93 13.97
N TYR A 125 -11.18 -6.12 13.46
CA TYR A 125 -10.65 -6.27 12.10
C TYR A 125 -11.64 -5.78 11.04
N PHE A 126 -12.94 -6.03 11.22
CA PHE A 126 -13.96 -5.48 10.32
C PHE A 126 -14.16 -3.98 10.56
N THR A 127 -14.35 -3.58 11.82
CA THR A 127 -14.73 -2.20 12.14
C THR A 127 -13.66 -1.20 11.70
N MET A 128 -12.38 -1.53 11.87
CA MET A 128 -11.26 -0.66 11.50
C MET A 128 -11.10 -0.43 9.99
N LEU A 129 -11.70 -1.27 9.14
CA LEU A 129 -11.56 -1.22 7.68
C LEU A 129 -12.83 -0.78 6.95
N ASN A 130 -13.90 -0.49 7.69
CA ASN A 130 -15.22 -0.22 7.10
C ASN A 130 -15.92 1.00 7.70
N HIS A 131 -15.18 1.94 8.27
CA HIS A 131 -15.71 3.23 8.72
C HIS A 131 -16.34 4.00 7.55
N ASN A 132 -17.34 4.82 7.84
CA ASN A 132 -18.01 5.72 6.89
C ASN A 132 -18.70 5.02 5.71
N LYS A 133 -18.92 3.70 5.79
CA LYS A 133 -19.63 2.94 4.75
C LYS A 133 -21.08 2.69 5.14
N ARG A 134 -21.91 2.45 4.13
CA ARG A 134 -23.25 1.87 4.28
C ARG A 134 -23.22 0.41 3.87
N SER A 135 -23.97 -0.47 4.54
CA SER A 135 -24.04 -1.90 4.21
C SER A 135 -25.40 -2.26 3.62
N ILE A 136 -25.39 -2.97 2.50
CA ILE A 136 -26.54 -3.62 1.88
C ILE A 136 -26.27 -5.10 1.73
N THR A 137 -27.26 -5.94 2.06
CA THR A 137 -27.15 -7.39 1.80
C THR A 137 -27.91 -7.77 0.54
N ILE A 138 -27.23 -8.51 -0.36
CA ILE A 138 -27.78 -8.96 -1.63
C ILE A 138 -27.29 -10.38 -1.93
N ASP A 139 -28.20 -11.31 -2.25
CA ASP A 139 -27.84 -12.56 -2.87
C ASP A 139 -27.67 -12.37 -4.37
N SER A 140 -26.42 -12.28 -4.81
CA SER A 140 -26.06 -12.11 -6.23
C SER A 140 -26.46 -13.29 -7.14
N LYS A 141 -26.85 -14.43 -6.59
CA LYS A 141 -27.33 -15.59 -7.35
C LYS A 141 -28.84 -15.54 -7.57
N HIS A 142 -29.58 -14.83 -6.72
CA HIS A 142 -31.01 -14.68 -6.81
C HIS A 142 -31.40 -13.74 -7.97
N PRO A 143 -32.41 -14.04 -8.83
CA PRO A 143 -32.77 -13.17 -9.97
C PRO A 143 -33.08 -11.72 -9.57
N LYS A 144 -33.86 -11.53 -8.48
CA LYS A 144 -34.12 -10.18 -7.94
C LYS A 144 -32.87 -9.51 -7.41
N GLY A 145 -31.95 -10.27 -6.78
CA GLY A 145 -30.65 -9.75 -6.33
C GLY A 145 -29.81 -9.23 -7.50
N LYS A 146 -29.79 -9.95 -8.62
CA LYS A 146 -29.13 -9.48 -9.84
C LYS A 146 -29.77 -8.19 -10.40
N ALA A 147 -31.09 -8.11 -10.43
CA ALA A 147 -31.78 -6.90 -10.86
C ALA A 147 -31.47 -5.68 -9.95
N ILE A 148 -31.36 -5.90 -8.64
CA ILE A 148 -30.93 -4.85 -7.69
C ILE A 148 -29.49 -4.42 -8.00
N LEU A 149 -28.56 -5.36 -8.24
CA LEU A 149 -27.17 -5.06 -8.57
C LEU A 149 -27.07 -4.26 -9.88
N ASP A 150 -27.83 -4.61 -10.92
CA ASP A 150 -27.84 -3.87 -12.18
C ASP A 150 -28.27 -2.41 -11.96
N ARG A 151 -29.34 -2.17 -11.18
CA ARG A 151 -29.79 -0.80 -10.84
C ARG A 151 -28.77 -0.03 -9.99
N LEU A 152 -28.05 -0.71 -9.09
CA LEU A 152 -26.95 -0.09 -8.33
C LEU A 152 -25.80 0.30 -9.28
N ILE A 153 -25.45 -0.55 -10.26
CA ILE A 153 -24.42 -0.24 -11.26
C ILE A 153 -24.81 1.00 -12.07
N GLU A 154 -26.07 1.12 -12.48
CA GLU A 154 -26.57 2.32 -13.20
C GLU A 154 -26.45 3.59 -12.34
N SER A 155 -26.58 3.46 -11.01
CA SER A 155 -26.66 4.57 -10.05
C SER A 155 -25.32 4.95 -9.41
N CYS A 156 -24.25 4.17 -9.60
CA CYS A 156 -22.94 4.36 -8.98
C CYS A 156 -21.88 4.84 -10.00
N ASP A 157 -20.81 5.41 -9.48
CA ASP A 157 -19.69 5.94 -10.26
C ASP A 157 -18.53 4.95 -10.36
N VAL A 158 -18.33 4.16 -9.31
CA VAL A 158 -17.20 3.25 -9.16
C VAL A 158 -17.70 1.92 -8.62
N LEU A 159 -17.18 0.81 -9.13
CA LEU A 159 -17.30 -0.51 -8.56
C LEU A 159 -15.90 -0.96 -8.14
N VAL A 160 -15.74 -1.42 -6.89
CA VAL A 160 -14.45 -1.92 -6.38
C VAL A 160 -14.59 -3.37 -5.94
N GLU A 161 -13.63 -4.21 -6.36
CA GLU A 161 -13.58 -5.63 -6.00
C GLU A 161 -12.15 -6.12 -5.74
N ASN A 162 -12.01 -7.15 -4.90
CA ASN A 162 -10.75 -7.86 -4.67
C ASN A 162 -10.94 -9.38 -4.63
N PHE A 163 -11.85 -9.88 -5.44
CA PHE A 163 -12.13 -11.31 -5.58
C PHE A 163 -10.99 -12.05 -6.31
N ALA A 164 -10.99 -13.37 -6.15
CA ALA A 164 -10.17 -14.24 -6.99
C ALA A 164 -10.48 -14.01 -8.49
N PRO A 165 -9.50 -14.21 -9.37
CA PRO A 165 -9.67 -14.03 -10.81
C PRO A 165 -10.93 -14.72 -11.36
N GLY A 166 -11.67 -14.03 -12.21
CA GLY A 166 -12.91 -14.51 -12.82
C GLY A 166 -14.12 -14.64 -11.90
N ALA A 167 -14.00 -14.30 -10.60
CA ALA A 167 -15.15 -14.43 -9.69
C ALA A 167 -16.26 -13.42 -10.01
N LEU A 168 -15.90 -12.17 -10.34
CA LEU A 168 -16.86 -11.15 -10.72
C LEU A 168 -17.61 -11.55 -12.03
N ASP A 169 -16.88 -12.13 -12.99
CA ASP A 169 -17.47 -12.61 -14.23
C ASP A 169 -18.46 -13.77 -14.00
N ARG A 170 -18.11 -14.70 -13.06
CA ARG A 170 -19.03 -15.80 -12.67
C ARG A 170 -20.30 -15.30 -11.96
N MET A 171 -20.28 -14.10 -11.40
CA MET A 171 -21.47 -13.44 -10.85
C MET A 171 -22.34 -12.80 -11.96
N GLY A 172 -21.87 -12.82 -13.21
CA GLY A 172 -22.51 -12.15 -14.36
C GLY A 172 -22.15 -10.67 -14.48
N LEU A 173 -21.23 -10.18 -13.63
CA LEU A 173 -20.78 -8.79 -13.63
C LEU A 173 -19.50 -8.63 -14.46
N THR A 174 -19.57 -9.05 -15.75
CA THR A 174 -18.45 -8.85 -16.68
C THR A 174 -18.26 -7.37 -17.01
N TRP A 175 -17.09 -7.01 -17.48
CA TRP A 175 -16.83 -5.64 -17.91
C TRP A 175 -17.83 -5.17 -18.98
N GLU A 176 -18.14 -6.03 -19.93
CA GLU A 176 -19.06 -5.75 -21.04
C GLU A 176 -20.47 -5.48 -20.52
N HIS A 177 -20.94 -6.29 -19.54
CA HIS A 177 -22.24 -6.09 -18.88
C HIS A 177 -22.27 -4.78 -18.10
N ILE A 178 -21.28 -4.55 -17.24
CA ILE A 178 -21.17 -3.32 -16.43
C ILE A 178 -21.12 -2.08 -17.34
N HIS A 179 -20.27 -2.12 -18.36
CA HIS A 179 -20.08 -0.97 -19.25
C HIS A 179 -21.30 -0.70 -20.17
N LYS A 180 -22.06 -1.75 -20.48
CA LYS A 180 -23.35 -1.61 -21.19
C LYS A 180 -24.39 -0.89 -20.33
N LEU A 181 -24.47 -1.22 -19.02
CA LEU A 181 -25.39 -0.56 -18.10
C LEU A 181 -24.95 0.87 -17.80
N ASN A 182 -23.66 1.07 -17.55
CA ASN A 182 -23.09 2.37 -17.21
C ASN A 182 -21.74 2.59 -17.90
N PRO A 183 -21.70 3.24 -19.07
CA PRO A 183 -20.45 3.53 -19.79
C PRO A 183 -19.49 4.45 -19.02
N ARG A 184 -19.96 5.09 -17.95
CA ARG A 184 -19.17 5.97 -17.09
C ARG A 184 -18.57 5.25 -15.88
N MET A 185 -18.96 3.99 -15.63
CA MET A 185 -18.50 3.20 -14.49
C MET A 185 -16.99 2.99 -14.51
N ILE A 186 -16.33 3.28 -13.41
CA ILE A 186 -14.94 2.92 -13.16
C ILE A 186 -14.93 1.60 -12.38
N VAL A 187 -14.19 0.60 -12.86
CA VAL A 187 -14.06 -0.68 -12.16
C VAL A 187 -12.65 -0.78 -11.59
N GLY A 188 -12.56 -0.69 -10.26
CA GLY A 188 -11.32 -0.84 -9.49
C GLY A 188 -11.13 -2.28 -9.02
N SER A 189 -10.01 -2.90 -9.36
CA SER A 189 -9.73 -4.30 -9.01
C SER A 189 -8.38 -4.46 -8.34
N VAL A 190 -8.33 -5.22 -7.23
CA VAL A 190 -7.09 -5.75 -6.66
C VAL A 190 -6.92 -7.21 -7.07
N LYS A 191 -5.74 -7.56 -7.51
CA LYS A 191 -5.32 -8.94 -7.79
C LYS A 191 -3.99 -9.23 -7.13
N GLY A 192 -3.68 -10.51 -6.90
CA GLY A 192 -2.40 -10.90 -6.30
C GLY A 192 -1.22 -10.60 -7.21
N PHE A 193 -1.33 -11.04 -8.45
CA PHE A 193 -0.35 -10.82 -9.51
C PHE A 193 -0.98 -10.11 -10.70
N GLY A 194 -0.15 -9.42 -11.48
CA GLY A 194 -0.52 -8.90 -12.78
C GLY A 194 -0.71 -10.01 -13.83
N PRO A 195 -1.10 -9.63 -15.07
CA PRO A 195 -1.21 -10.60 -16.16
C PRO A 195 0.09 -11.37 -16.38
N GLY A 196 0.03 -12.69 -16.39
CA GLY A 196 1.20 -13.56 -16.53
C GLY A 196 0.94 -14.97 -16.01
N PRO A 197 2.00 -15.78 -15.87
CA PRO A 197 1.88 -17.21 -15.48
C PRO A 197 1.34 -17.40 -14.05
N TYR A 198 1.39 -16.39 -13.21
CA TYR A 198 0.94 -16.43 -11.81
C TYR A 198 -0.38 -15.70 -11.57
N ALA A 199 -1.06 -15.21 -12.62
CA ALA A 199 -2.26 -14.39 -12.52
C ALA A 199 -3.37 -15.04 -11.67
N ASP A 200 -3.48 -16.37 -11.67
CA ASP A 200 -4.50 -17.12 -10.92
C ASP A 200 -4.06 -17.54 -9.51
N CYS A 201 -2.82 -17.24 -9.10
CA CYS A 201 -2.33 -17.55 -7.77
C CYS A 201 -3.02 -16.71 -6.69
N LYS A 202 -3.34 -17.37 -5.57
CA LYS A 202 -3.92 -16.70 -4.40
C LYS A 202 -2.83 -15.95 -3.64
N VAL A 203 -3.12 -14.72 -3.29
CA VAL A 203 -2.18 -13.84 -2.59
C VAL A 203 -2.88 -13.18 -1.40
N TYR A 204 -2.20 -13.13 -0.29
CA TYR A 204 -2.51 -12.38 0.91
C TYR A 204 -1.31 -11.50 1.29
N GLU A 205 -1.42 -10.68 2.31
CA GLU A 205 -0.41 -9.72 2.78
C GLU A 205 1.02 -10.25 2.70
N ASN A 206 1.35 -11.30 3.46
CA ASN A 206 2.72 -11.80 3.56
C ASN A 206 3.20 -12.46 2.26
N VAL A 207 2.28 -13.06 1.49
CA VAL A 207 2.61 -13.61 0.15
C VAL A 207 3.00 -12.47 -0.80
N ALA A 208 2.27 -11.35 -0.74
CA ALA A 208 2.59 -10.16 -1.54
C ALA A 208 3.95 -9.55 -1.14
N GLN A 209 4.24 -9.47 0.16
CA GLN A 209 5.55 -9.01 0.65
C GLN A 209 6.70 -9.87 0.12
N CYS A 210 6.53 -11.19 0.12
CA CYS A 210 7.52 -12.12 -0.42
C CYS A 210 7.68 -11.96 -1.93
N ALA A 211 6.56 -11.96 -2.67
CA ALA A 211 6.57 -11.88 -4.13
C ALA A 211 6.98 -10.51 -4.68
N GLY A 212 6.73 -9.43 -3.93
CA GLY A 212 7.05 -8.04 -4.30
C GLY A 212 8.43 -7.57 -3.86
N GLY A 213 9.24 -8.43 -3.22
CA GLY A 213 10.64 -8.15 -2.89
C GLY A 213 10.89 -7.55 -1.51
N SER A 214 9.87 -7.19 -0.74
CA SER A 214 10.03 -6.63 0.61
C SER A 214 10.73 -7.62 1.55
N ALA A 215 10.23 -8.85 1.64
CA ALA A 215 10.80 -9.84 2.54
C ALA A 215 12.26 -10.18 2.22
N SER A 216 12.66 -10.16 0.94
CA SER A 216 14.05 -10.47 0.55
C SER A 216 15.06 -9.44 1.03
N THR A 217 14.61 -8.22 1.31
CA THR A 217 15.45 -7.08 1.75
C THR A 217 15.19 -6.64 3.19
N THR A 218 14.29 -7.33 3.90
CA THR A 218 13.96 -7.09 5.32
C THR A 218 14.59 -8.16 6.19
N GLY A 219 15.18 -7.76 7.30
CA GLY A 219 15.85 -8.62 8.28
C GLY A 219 17.34 -8.37 8.38
N PHE A 220 17.97 -9.02 9.35
CA PHE A 220 19.42 -8.98 9.52
C PHE A 220 20.11 -9.83 8.44
N ARG A 221 21.35 -9.47 8.13
CA ARG A 221 22.11 -10.07 7.04
C ARG A 221 22.36 -11.57 7.25
N ASP A 222 22.61 -11.97 8.46
CA ASP A 222 22.88 -13.33 8.93
C ASP A 222 21.62 -14.11 9.32
N GLY A 223 20.43 -13.45 9.28
CA GLY A 223 19.14 -14.05 9.57
C GLY A 223 18.35 -14.46 8.32
N PRO A 224 17.19 -15.09 8.49
CA PRO A 224 16.27 -15.38 7.40
C PRO A 224 15.62 -14.10 6.85
N PRO A 225 15.00 -14.16 5.65
CA PRO A 225 14.08 -13.11 5.20
C PRO A 225 12.94 -12.89 6.21
N LEU A 226 12.56 -11.63 6.45
CA LEU A 226 11.46 -11.27 7.34
C LEU A 226 10.39 -10.49 6.60
N VAL A 227 9.15 -10.67 6.98
CA VAL A 227 8.05 -9.78 6.61
C VAL A 227 7.97 -8.62 7.60
N THR A 228 7.58 -7.43 7.16
CA THR A 228 7.31 -6.32 8.07
C THR A 228 5.93 -6.45 8.71
N GLY A 229 5.77 -5.93 9.93
CA GLY A 229 4.48 -5.84 10.61
C GLY A 229 3.51 -4.83 9.97
N ALA A 230 4.01 -3.89 9.16
CA ALA A 230 3.16 -2.99 8.39
C ALA A 230 2.51 -3.74 7.21
N GLN A 231 1.21 -3.51 7.01
CA GLN A 231 0.40 -4.20 6.00
C GLN A 231 0.63 -3.59 4.60
N ILE A 232 1.85 -3.70 4.09
CA ILE A 232 2.27 -3.07 2.82
C ILE A 232 1.72 -3.79 1.57
N GLY A 233 1.46 -5.09 1.68
CA GLY A 233 0.83 -5.89 0.62
C GLY A 233 -0.64 -5.54 0.45
N ASP A 234 -1.40 -5.55 1.52
CA ASP A 234 -2.84 -5.22 1.51
C ASP A 234 -3.09 -3.72 1.50
N SER A 235 -2.73 -3.02 2.58
CA SER A 235 -3.03 -1.59 2.72
C SER A 235 -2.26 -0.75 1.71
N GLY A 236 -1.01 -1.10 1.42
CA GLY A 236 -0.22 -0.44 0.38
C GLY A 236 -0.86 -0.55 -1.01
N THR A 237 -1.41 -1.72 -1.35
CA THR A 237 -2.16 -1.92 -2.61
C THR A 237 -3.46 -1.13 -2.60
N GLY A 238 -4.19 -1.12 -1.48
CA GLY A 238 -5.41 -0.33 -1.32
C GLY A 238 -5.18 1.17 -1.55
N LEU A 239 -4.08 1.71 -1.04
CA LEU A 239 -3.65 3.11 -1.29
C LEU A 239 -3.42 3.39 -2.78
N HIS A 240 -2.70 2.49 -3.48
CA HIS A 240 -2.46 2.63 -4.92
C HIS A 240 -3.78 2.60 -5.72
N LEU A 241 -4.69 1.70 -5.35
CA LEU A 241 -6.00 1.60 -6.02
C LEU A 241 -6.84 2.85 -5.76
N ALA A 242 -6.86 3.39 -4.55
CA ALA A 242 -7.59 4.62 -4.23
C ALA A 242 -7.09 5.80 -5.08
N LEU A 243 -5.76 5.98 -5.18
CA LEU A 243 -5.15 6.97 -6.07
C LEU A 243 -5.55 6.74 -7.54
N GLY A 244 -5.51 5.50 -8.01
CA GLY A 244 -5.91 5.13 -9.37
C GLY A 244 -7.36 5.49 -9.67
N ILE A 245 -8.28 5.24 -8.72
CA ILE A 245 -9.70 5.58 -8.84
C ILE A 245 -9.90 7.10 -8.92
N VAL A 246 -9.23 7.88 -8.04
CA VAL A 246 -9.30 9.34 -8.08
C VAL A 246 -8.79 9.90 -9.42
N CYS A 247 -7.68 9.35 -9.94
CA CYS A 247 -7.18 9.70 -11.28
C CYS A 247 -8.18 9.36 -12.39
N ALA A 248 -8.85 8.21 -12.29
CA ALA A 248 -9.85 7.79 -13.26
C ALA A 248 -11.10 8.68 -13.20
N LEU A 249 -11.57 9.07 -12.01
CA LEU A 249 -12.64 10.05 -11.81
C LEU A 249 -12.29 11.40 -12.43
N TYR A 250 -11.09 11.90 -12.17
CA TYR A 250 -10.61 13.16 -12.76
C TYR A 250 -10.55 13.07 -14.30
N GLN A 251 -10.04 11.97 -14.86
CA GLN A 251 -10.00 11.77 -16.30
C GLN A 251 -11.42 11.67 -16.89
N ARG A 252 -12.34 10.98 -16.21
CA ARG A 252 -13.74 10.84 -16.63
C ARG A 252 -14.44 12.18 -16.82
N ASN A 253 -14.13 13.19 -16.01
CA ASN A 253 -14.68 14.55 -16.16
C ASN A 253 -14.33 15.19 -17.51
N ARG A 254 -13.25 14.74 -18.18
CA ARG A 254 -12.84 15.22 -19.50
C ARG A 254 -13.30 14.31 -20.63
N THR A 255 -13.37 13.01 -20.39
CA THR A 255 -13.66 12.00 -21.44
C THR A 255 -15.11 11.55 -21.48
N GLY A 256 -15.85 11.74 -20.37
CA GLY A 256 -17.20 11.20 -20.18
C GLY A 256 -17.25 9.67 -20.00
N ARG A 257 -16.12 8.98 -20.02
CA ARG A 257 -16.04 7.50 -20.01
C ARG A 257 -15.39 6.97 -18.75
N GLY A 258 -15.90 5.84 -18.25
CA GLY A 258 -15.26 5.02 -17.23
C GLY A 258 -14.11 4.19 -17.79
N GLN A 259 -13.41 3.46 -16.90
CA GLN A 259 -12.30 2.59 -17.27
C GLN A 259 -12.04 1.54 -16.19
N LYS A 260 -11.25 0.53 -16.51
CA LYS A 260 -10.71 -0.40 -15.52
C LYS A 260 -9.47 0.21 -14.84
N VAL A 261 -9.36 0.02 -13.54
CA VAL A 261 -8.18 0.35 -12.73
C VAL A 261 -7.76 -0.93 -12.04
N LEU A 262 -6.63 -1.49 -12.43
CA LEU A 262 -6.10 -2.73 -11.87
C LEU A 262 -4.82 -2.43 -11.10
N VAL A 263 -4.71 -2.94 -9.87
CA VAL A 263 -3.48 -2.95 -9.10
C VAL A 263 -3.21 -4.38 -8.64
N ALA A 264 -2.03 -4.91 -8.99
CA ALA A 264 -1.56 -6.17 -8.43
C ALA A 264 -0.83 -5.92 -7.11
N MET A 265 -1.03 -6.81 -6.13
CA MET A 265 -0.38 -6.68 -4.82
C MET A 265 1.15 -6.76 -4.94
N GLN A 266 1.66 -7.64 -5.82
CA GLN A 266 3.08 -7.72 -6.14
C GLN A 266 3.63 -6.38 -6.64
N ASP A 267 2.92 -5.72 -7.56
CA ASP A 267 3.35 -4.46 -8.16
C ASP A 267 3.33 -3.33 -7.12
N GLY A 268 2.30 -3.29 -6.27
CA GLY A 268 2.20 -2.35 -5.16
C GLY A 268 3.38 -2.46 -4.19
N VAL A 269 3.70 -3.68 -3.75
CA VAL A 269 4.85 -3.94 -2.87
C VAL A 269 6.17 -3.57 -3.56
N LEU A 270 6.37 -3.98 -4.81
CA LEU A 270 7.59 -3.65 -5.57
C LEU A 270 7.77 -2.13 -5.70
N ASN A 271 6.68 -1.38 -5.94
CA ASN A 271 6.75 0.08 -5.98
C ASN A 271 7.18 0.68 -4.64
N LEU A 272 6.73 0.14 -3.51
CA LEU A 272 7.18 0.55 -2.18
C LEU A 272 8.66 0.20 -1.93
N CYS A 273 9.15 -0.89 -2.53
CA CYS A 273 10.54 -1.34 -2.46
C CYS A 273 11.46 -0.76 -3.55
N ARG A 274 11.03 0.24 -4.34
CA ARG A 274 11.76 0.76 -5.51
C ARG A 274 13.19 1.21 -5.21
N VAL A 275 13.48 1.64 -3.97
CA VAL A 275 14.84 2.00 -3.54
C VAL A 275 15.77 0.78 -3.59
N LYS A 276 15.28 -0.40 -3.19
CA LYS A 276 16.07 -1.64 -3.27
C LYS A 276 16.27 -2.11 -4.72
N LEU A 277 15.31 -1.84 -5.60
CA LEU A 277 15.48 -2.08 -7.04
C LEU A 277 16.55 -1.14 -7.65
N ARG A 278 16.69 0.11 -7.16
CA ARG A 278 17.82 0.99 -7.49
C ARG A 278 19.14 0.33 -7.09
N ASP A 279 19.24 -0.19 -5.89
CA ASP A 279 20.46 -0.83 -5.40
C ASP A 279 20.81 -2.08 -6.21
N GLN A 280 19.79 -2.86 -6.61
CA GLN A 280 19.98 -3.98 -7.54
C GLN A 280 20.59 -3.55 -8.88
N GLN A 281 20.27 -2.36 -9.39
CA GLN A 281 20.91 -1.83 -10.59
C GLN A 281 22.38 -1.42 -10.33
N ARG A 282 22.66 -0.85 -9.16
CA ARG A 282 24.00 -0.42 -8.76
C ARG A 282 24.96 -1.58 -8.64
N LEU A 283 24.52 -2.77 -8.21
CA LEU A 283 25.35 -3.98 -8.13
C LEU A 283 26.01 -4.37 -9.46
N LYS A 284 25.47 -3.95 -10.60
CA LYS A 284 26.10 -4.17 -11.93
C LYS A 284 27.40 -3.40 -12.10
N HIS A 285 27.63 -2.35 -11.32
CA HIS A 285 28.77 -1.46 -11.39
C HIS A 285 29.77 -1.64 -10.24
N GLY A 286 29.54 -2.63 -9.37
CA GLY A 286 30.41 -2.96 -8.25
C GLY A 286 29.65 -3.23 -6.95
N PRO A 287 30.38 -3.60 -5.89
CA PRO A 287 29.80 -3.88 -4.59
C PRO A 287 29.18 -2.63 -3.95
N LEU A 288 28.10 -2.83 -3.20
CA LEU A 288 27.47 -1.77 -2.40
C LEU A 288 28.22 -1.66 -1.06
N THR A 289 29.20 -0.79 -0.99
CA THR A 289 30.10 -0.65 0.15
C THR A 289 29.40 -0.25 1.44
N GLU A 290 28.29 0.50 1.34
CA GLU A 290 27.43 0.87 2.47
C GLU A 290 26.75 -0.31 3.15
N TYR A 291 26.67 -1.47 2.49
CA TYR A 291 26.11 -2.71 3.07
C TYR A 291 27.15 -3.62 3.72
N SER A 292 28.43 -3.35 3.55
CA SER A 292 29.52 -4.26 3.97
C SER A 292 29.73 -4.30 5.49
N GLN A 293 29.26 -3.28 6.19
CA GLN A 293 29.54 -3.08 7.61
C GLN A 293 28.65 -3.89 8.57
N TYR A 294 27.54 -4.44 8.07
CA TYR A 294 26.55 -5.13 8.89
C TYR A 294 26.44 -6.60 8.49
N GLY A 295 27.18 -7.44 9.14
CA GLY A 295 27.13 -8.89 8.97
C GLY A 295 28.34 -9.47 8.25
N GLU A 296 28.83 -10.57 8.81
CA GLU A 296 29.96 -11.30 8.29
C GLU A 296 29.51 -12.28 7.19
N ASN A 297 30.17 -12.19 6.05
CA ASN A 297 30.37 -13.25 5.07
C ASN A 297 29.18 -14.07 4.52
N ILE A 298 27.94 -13.60 4.62
CA ILE A 298 26.85 -14.23 3.88
C ILE A 298 26.88 -13.70 2.44
N ALA A 299 27.15 -14.59 1.49
CA ALA A 299 27.10 -14.26 0.08
C ALA A 299 25.66 -14.15 -0.40
N PHE A 300 25.22 -12.96 -0.79
CA PHE A 300 23.95 -12.73 -1.46
C PHE A 300 24.05 -12.89 -2.99
N GLY A 301 25.22 -13.28 -3.50
CA GLY A 301 25.48 -13.37 -4.94
C GLY A 301 25.26 -12.02 -5.64
N SER A 302 24.39 -12.01 -6.64
CA SER A 302 24.00 -10.79 -7.38
C SER A 302 22.77 -10.08 -6.80
N ALA A 303 22.29 -10.48 -5.64
CA ALA A 303 21.10 -9.90 -4.99
C ALA A 303 21.46 -8.82 -3.99
N VAL A 304 20.59 -7.84 -3.82
CA VAL A 304 20.71 -6.81 -2.76
C VAL A 304 20.61 -7.50 -1.39
N PRO A 305 21.59 -7.28 -0.49
CA PRO A 305 21.55 -7.90 0.83
C PRO A 305 20.49 -7.26 1.74
N ARG A 306 20.07 -8.02 2.75
CA ARG A 306 19.37 -7.46 3.90
C ARG A 306 20.33 -6.60 4.71
N ALA A 307 19.85 -5.47 5.20
CA ALA A 307 20.68 -4.46 5.86
C ALA A 307 20.35 -4.27 7.36
N GLY A 308 19.46 -5.12 7.91
CA GLY A 308 19.00 -4.93 9.30
C GLY A 308 18.31 -3.59 9.46
N ASN A 309 18.81 -2.79 10.39
CA ASN A 309 18.29 -1.46 10.67
C ASN A 309 18.91 -0.35 9.78
N ASP A 310 19.83 -0.68 8.88
CA ASP A 310 20.34 0.28 7.91
C ASP A 310 19.38 0.41 6.71
N SER A 311 19.05 1.64 6.36
CA SER A 311 18.17 1.90 5.23
C SER A 311 18.80 1.60 3.86
N GLY A 312 20.14 1.49 3.78
CA GLY A 312 20.89 1.43 2.52
C GLY A 312 20.81 2.74 1.72
N GLY A 313 20.47 3.85 2.37
CA GLY A 313 20.26 5.15 1.73
C GLY A 313 21.51 6.02 1.64
N GLY A 314 22.68 5.51 2.02
CA GLY A 314 23.92 6.30 2.09
C GLY A 314 24.02 7.22 3.32
N GLN A 315 23.08 7.11 4.22
CA GLN A 315 23.09 7.78 5.52
C GLN A 315 23.05 6.71 6.61
N PRO A 316 24.20 6.36 7.21
CA PRO A 316 24.26 5.32 8.21
C PRO A 316 23.36 5.63 9.41
N GLY A 317 22.48 4.71 9.74
CA GLY A 317 21.56 4.79 10.87
C GLY A 317 21.39 3.43 11.52
N TRP A 318 21.06 3.41 12.80
CA TRP A 318 20.85 2.20 13.54
C TRP A 318 19.84 2.38 14.67
N ILE A 319 19.25 1.27 15.14
CA ILE A 319 18.44 1.23 16.36
C ILE A 319 19.36 0.97 17.55
N LEU A 320 19.32 1.85 18.54
CA LEU A 320 20.17 1.84 19.71
C LEU A 320 19.34 1.69 20.98
N LYS A 321 19.89 0.97 21.96
CA LYS A 321 19.29 0.78 23.27
C LYS A 321 19.25 2.10 24.04
N CYS A 322 18.13 2.35 24.72
CA CYS A 322 17.98 3.44 25.68
C CYS A 322 17.86 2.90 27.11
N LYS A 323 17.88 3.77 28.11
CA LYS A 323 17.67 3.41 29.52
C LYS A 323 16.35 2.66 29.67
N GLY A 324 16.39 1.53 30.37
CA GLY A 324 15.23 0.64 30.59
C GLY A 324 15.05 -0.45 29.54
N TRP A 325 15.99 -0.62 28.62
CA TRP A 325 15.91 -1.63 27.54
C TRP A 325 15.88 -3.08 28.06
N GLU A 326 16.32 -3.31 29.29
CA GLU A 326 16.27 -4.63 29.94
C GLU A 326 14.83 -5.06 30.24
N ASP A 327 13.96 -4.10 30.56
CA ASP A 327 12.59 -4.33 31.02
C ASP A 327 11.54 -3.96 29.96
N ASP A 328 11.82 -2.95 29.10
CA ASP A 328 10.94 -2.50 28.01
C ASP A 328 11.54 -2.88 26.65
N PRO A 329 10.91 -3.81 25.91
CA PRO A 329 11.37 -4.22 24.59
C PRO A 329 11.32 -3.09 23.53
N ASN A 330 10.71 -1.94 23.82
CA ASN A 330 10.62 -0.76 22.96
C ASN A 330 11.46 0.42 23.48
N ALA A 331 12.28 0.24 24.52
CA ALA A 331 13.20 1.28 25.02
C ALA A 331 14.42 1.44 24.09
N TYR A 332 14.14 1.86 22.84
CA TYR A 332 15.12 2.04 21.78
C TYR A 332 14.86 3.34 21.03
N ILE A 333 15.90 3.85 20.35
CA ILE A 333 15.82 5.02 19.46
C ILE A 333 16.51 4.70 18.14
N TYR A 334 15.91 5.13 17.03
CA TYR A 334 16.59 5.15 15.73
C TYR A 334 17.43 6.41 15.62
N PHE A 335 18.70 6.24 15.24
CA PHE A 335 19.69 7.30 15.19
C PHE A 335 20.36 7.33 13.82
N ILE A 336 20.57 8.52 13.24
CA ILE A 336 21.21 8.69 11.94
C ILE A 336 22.47 9.56 12.06
N THR A 337 23.60 9.07 11.54
CA THR A 337 24.86 9.79 11.49
C THR A 337 25.04 10.54 10.18
N GLN A 338 24.34 11.65 9.99
CA GLN A 338 24.48 12.47 8.78
C GLN A 338 25.73 13.37 8.85
N ALA A 339 26.35 13.65 7.69
CA ALA A 339 27.52 14.51 7.61
C ALA A 339 27.28 15.92 8.19
N PRO A 340 26.15 16.60 7.93
CA PRO A 340 25.92 17.95 8.44
C PRO A 340 25.84 18.05 9.96
N VAL A 341 25.43 16.97 10.64
CA VAL A 341 25.25 16.96 12.12
C VAL A 341 26.37 16.20 12.84
N TRP A 342 27.41 15.77 12.13
CA TRP A 342 28.48 14.97 12.72
C TRP A 342 29.19 15.65 13.90
N GLU A 343 29.51 16.92 13.77
CA GLU A 343 30.17 17.66 14.85
C GLU A 343 29.30 17.77 16.10
N ALA A 344 28.01 18.00 15.92
CA ALA A 344 27.05 18.00 17.02
C ALA A 344 26.93 16.62 17.68
N ILE A 345 26.95 15.54 16.89
CA ILE A 345 26.99 14.18 17.43
C ILE A 345 28.21 13.99 18.34
N CYS A 346 29.40 14.40 17.87
CA CYS A 346 30.63 14.29 18.66
C CYS A 346 30.53 15.04 19.99
N ASP A 347 29.93 16.23 19.99
CA ASP A 347 29.73 16.99 21.22
C ASP A 347 28.77 16.30 22.19
N VAL A 348 27.61 15.84 21.69
CA VAL A 348 26.58 15.19 22.50
C VAL A 348 27.09 13.90 23.16
N ILE A 349 27.88 13.10 22.45
CA ILE A 349 28.40 11.83 22.98
C ILE A 349 29.70 11.99 23.77
N GLY A 350 30.28 13.21 23.83
CA GLY A 350 31.52 13.50 24.56
C GLY A 350 32.80 13.04 23.84
N GLU A 351 32.79 13.04 22.52
CA GLU A 351 33.94 12.69 21.65
C GLU A 351 34.35 13.85 20.71
N PRO A 352 34.66 15.04 21.27
CA PRO A 352 34.96 16.21 20.40
C PRO A 352 36.20 16.00 19.54
N GLY A 353 37.11 15.10 19.94
CA GLY A 353 38.30 14.73 19.16
C GLY A 353 37.98 14.08 17.81
N TRP A 354 36.87 13.41 17.69
CA TRP A 354 36.45 12.78 16.41
C TRP A 354 36.17 13.77 15.29
N LYS A 355 35.96 15.04 15.60
CA LYS A 355 35.74 16.10 14.58
C LYS A 355 36.94 16.29 13.68
N THR A 356 38.17 16.15 14.23
CA THR A 356 39.42 16.41 13.52
C THR A 356 40.26 15.15 13.29
N ASP A 357 39.91 14.06 13.93
CA ASP A 357 40.61 12.78 13.76
C ASP A 357 40.41 12.27 12.34
N PRO A 358 41.50 12.00 11.56
CA PRO A 358 41.40 11.50 10.18
C PRO A 358 40.54 10.25 10.02
N ASP A 359 40.42 9.45 11.09
CA ASP A 359 39.65 8.22 11.08
C ASP A 359 38.15 8.44 11.22
N TYR A 360 37.71 9.65 11.67
CA TYR A 360 36.29 9.96 11.93
C TYR A 360 35.81 11.24 11.23
N ALA A 361 36.70 12.13 10.82
CA ALA A 361 36.32 13.45 10.32
C ALA A 361 35.47 13.42 9.03
N THR A 362 35.67 12.42 8.18
CA THR A 362 34.95 12.35 6.88
C THR A 362 33.95 11.18 6.83
N PRO A 363 32.85 11.31 6.07
CA PRO A 363 31.90 10.21 5.90
C PRO A 363 32.56 8.91 5.43
N THR A 364 33.50 8.97 4.50
CA THR A 364 34.22 7.81 3.97
C THR A 364 35.10 7.14 5.03
N ALA A 365 35.80 7.93 5.83
CA ALA A 365 36.64 7.41 6.92
C ALA A 365 35.81 6.69 8.00
N ARG A 366 34.60 7.16 8.25
CA ARG A 366 33.67 6.56 9.24
C ARG A 366 33.12 5.19 8.82
N LEU A 367 32.97 4.92 7.51
CA LEU A 367 32.33 3.68 7.04
C LEU A 367 32.88 2.39 7.70
N PRO A 368 34.19 2.14 7.72
CA PRO A 368 34.72 0.92 8.36
C PRO A 368 34.60 0.92 9.90
N ARG A 369 34.27 2.06 10.49
CA ARG A 369 34.20 2.26 11.95
C ARG A 369 32.77 2.38 12.50
N LEU A 370 31.75 2.27 11.65
CA LEU A 370 30.36 2.51 12.06
C LEU A 370 29.92 1.62 13.23
N LYS A 371 30.40 0.38 13.29
CA LYS A 371 30.13 -0.51 14.43
C LYS A 371 30.64 0.10 15.76
N HIS A 372 31.85 0.64 15.75
CA HIS A 372 32.45 1.31 16.92
C HIS A 372 31.70 2.62 17.24
N ILE A 373 31.41 3.42 16.22
CA ILE A 373 30.66 4.68 16.37
C ILE A 373 29.29 4.43 17.00
N PHE A 374 28.51 3.49 16.48
CA PHE A 374 27.19 3.18 17.04
C PHE A 374 27.28 2.54 18.44
N ALA A 375 28.28 1.74 18.73
CA ALA A 375 28.49 1.23 20.09
C ALA A 375 28.73 2.38 21.08
N ARG A 376 29.56 3.37 20.70
CA ARG A 376 29.83 4.55 21.55
C ARG A 376 28.58 5.44 21.71
N ILE A 377 27.80 5.62 20.65
CA ILE A 377 26.52 6.34 20.73
C ILE A 377 25.54 5.59 21.64
N GLU A 378 25.49 4.26 21.55
CA GLU A 378 24.64 3.43 22.41
C GLU A 378 25.00 3.53 23.89
N GLU A 379 26.29 3.67 24.25
CA GLU A 379 26.70 3.94 25.62
C GLU A 379 26.07 5.23 26.14
N TRP A 380 25.97 6.26 25.30
CA TRP A 380 25.32 7.51 25.67
C TRP A 380 23.80 7.33 25.74
N THR A 381 23.15 6.71 24.74
CA THR A 381 21.69 6.53 24.72
C THR A 381 21.18 5.68 25.87
N LYS A 382 21.94 4.68 26.33
CA LYS A 382 21.63 3.88 27.53
C LYS A 382 21.53 4.70 28.81
N THR A 383 22.10 5.88 28.87
CA THR A 383 21.98 6.78 30.01
C THR A 383 20.71 7.61 30.03
N LYS A 384 19.89 7.57 28.96
CA LYS A 384 18.69 8.37 28.72
C LYS A 384 17.51 7.48 28.36
N THR A 385 16.32 7.83 28.77
CA THR A 385 15.10 7.26 28.17
C THR A 385 15.03 7.63 26.69
N LYS A 386 14.26 6.89 25.91
CA LYS A 386 14.11 7.17 24.46
C LYS A 386 13.57 8.56 24.15
N LEU A 387 12.72 9.12 25.03
CA LEU A 387 12.16 10.47 24.89
C LEU A 387 13.17 11.55 25.31
N GLU A 388 13.88 11.39 26.43
CA GLU A 388 14.97 12.28 26.82
C GLU A 388 16.06 12.35 25.74
N ALA A 389 16.45 11.19 25.18
CA ALA A 389 17.41 11.13 24.09
C ALA A 389 16.91 11.90 22.86
N MET A 390 15.63 11.72 22.47
CA MET A 390 15.02 12.43 21.37
C MET A 390 15.02 13.95 21.58
N GLU A 391 14.64 14.42 22.77
CA GLU A 391 14.61 15.85 23.09
C GLU A 391 16.01 16.49 22.99
N ILE A 392 17.01 15.83 23.56
CA ILE A 392 18.41 16.30 23.48
C ILE A 392 18.87 16.35 22.02
N LEU A 393 18.68 15.27 21.26
CA LEU A 393 19.14 15.16 19.89
C LEU A 393 18.45 16.18 18.96
N ASN A 394 17.14 16.38 19.12
CA ASN A 394 16.40 17.42 18.38
C ASN A 394 16.89 18.83 18.70
N GLY A 395 17.35 19.10 19.95
CA GLY A 395 17.97 20.36 20.32
C GLY A 395 19.26 20.67 19.55
N TYR A 396 19.87 19.68 18.93
CA TYR A 396 21.06 19.78 18.08
C TYR A 396 20.78 19.51 16.59
N ASP A 397 19.52 19.50 16.18
CA ASP A 397 19.09 19.17 14.81
C ASP A 397 19.53 17.77 14.33
N ILE A 398 19.78 16.83 15.25
CA ILE A 398 20.18 15.46 14.93
C ILE A 398 18.93 14.60 14.67
N PRO A 399 18.74 14.06 13.45
CA PRO A 399 17.58 13.23 13.13
C PRO A 399 17.57 11.94 13.94
N CYS A 400 16.50 11.71 14.68
CA CYS A 400 16.28 10.51 15.47
C CYS A 400 14.77 10.23 15.61
N GLY A 401 14.43 9.01 16.08
CA GLY A 401 13.05 8.65 16.36
C GLY A 401 12.96 7.56 17.43
N PRO A 402 12.20 7.78 18.51
CA PRO A 402 11.97 6.75 19.53
C PRO A 402 11.12 5.61 18.95
N ILE A 403 11.38 4.39 19.40
CA ILE A 403 10.53 3.24 19.07
C ILE A 403 9.30 3.28 19.98
N LEU A 404 8.17 3.72 19.44
CA LEU A 404 6.92 3.80 20.17
C LEU A 404 6.13 2.51 20.03
N SER A 405 5.63 1.99 21.14
CA SER A 405 4.69 0.87 21.18
C SER A 405 3.29 1.30 20.70
N MET A 406 2.45 0.35 20.33
CA MET A 406 1.05 0.62 19.98
C MET A 406 0.27 1.23 21.14
N GLN A 407 0.62 0.91 22.39
CA GLN A 407 0.03 1.51 23.58
C GLN A 407 0.40 3.00 23.67
N GLU A 408 1.69 3.33 23.59
CA GLU A 408 2.14 4.74 23.61
C GLU A 408 1.48 5.56 22.50
N LEU A 409 1.37 5.01 21.29
CA LEU A 409 0.68 5.68 20.16
C LEU A 409 -0.83 5.85 20.44
N ALA A 410 -1.48 4.86 21.06
CA ALA A 410 -2.89 4.94 21.39
C ALA A 410 -3.18 5.98 22.50
N GLU A 411 -2.23 6.23 23.39
CA GLU A 411 -2.30 7.18 24.49
C GLU A 411 -1.80 8.58 24.13
N ASP A 412 -1.13 8.74 22.98
CA ASP A 412 -0.53 10.00 22.55
C ASP A 412 -1.57 11.10 22.33
N GLU A 413 -1.52 12.14 23.16
CA GLU A 413 -2.46 13.28 23.11
C GLU A 413 -2.40 14.06 21.79
N SER A 414 -1.20 14.16 21.17
CA SER A 414 -1.02 14.85 19.90
C SER A 414 -1.71 14.11 18.76
N LEU A 415 -1.58 12.78 18.73
CA LEU A 415 -2.26 11.93 17.75
C LEU A 415 -3.79 11.97 17.93
N ARG A 416 -4.26 12.02 19.17
CA ARG A 416 -5.70 12.20 19.48
C ARG A 416 -6.18 13.60 19.05
N LYS A 417 -5.46 14.65 19.39
CA LYS A 417 -5.78 16.04 19.02
C LYS A 417 -5.83 16.26 17.51
N THR A 418 -4.94 15.62 16.77
CA THR A 418 -4.91 15.70 15.30
C THR A 418 -5.91 14.76 14.61
N GLY A 419 -6.65 13.94 15.36
CA GLY A 419 -7.57 12.95 14.81
C GLY A 419 -6.88 11.84 14.02
N THR A 420 -5.62 11.54 14.37
CA THR A 420 -4.89 10.37 13.85
C THR A 420 -5.24 9.11 14.62
N VAL A 421 -5.45 9.25 15.93
CA VAL A 421 -6.10 8.27 16.80
C VAL A 421 -7.45 8.83 17.21
N VAL A 422 -8.51 8.07 17.00
CA VAL A 422 -9.89 8.49 17.29
C VAL A 422 -10.61 7.42 18.11
N GLU A 423 -11.55 7.88 18.91
CA GLU A 423 -12.46 7.02 19.64
C GLU A 423 -13.82 6.99 18.94
N VAL A 424 -14.37 5.81 18.74
CA VAL A 424 -15.61 5.60 17.98
C VAL A 424 -16.59 4.78 18.81
N ASP A 425 -17.84 5.27 18.90
CA ASP A 425 -18.94 4.53 19.52
C ASP A 425 -19.59 3.58 18.51
N HIS A 426 -19.72 2.30 18.90
CA HIS A 426 -20.38 1.29 18.09
C HIS A 426 -21.55 0.65 18.85
N PRO A 427 -22.75 0.52 18.26
CA PRO A 427 -23.97 0.17 18.98
C PRO A 427 -23.97 -1.23 19.61
N VAL A 428 -23.09 -2.12 19.19
CA VAL A 428 -23.03 -3.49 19.68
C VAL A 428 -21.75 -3.76 20.47
N ARG A 429 -20.59 -3.24 19.99
CA ARG A 429 -19.34 -3.50 20.69
C ARG A 429 -18.98 -2.47 21.76
N GLY A 430 -19.66 -1.32 21.76
CA GLY A 430 -19.31 -0.18 22.61
C GLY A 430 -18.17 0.65 22.00
N ARG A 431 -17.55 1.45 22.84
CA ARG A 431 -16.49 2.39 22.46
C ARG A 431 -15.16 1.68 22.20
N TYR A 432 -14.46 2.09 21.14
CA TYR A 432 -13.13 1.55 20.80
C TYR A 432 -12.24 2.61 20.15
N LEU A 433 -10.93 2.43 20.26
CA LEU A 433 -9.92 3.26 19.57
C LEU A 433 -9.63 2.71 18.18
N THR A 434 -9.42 3.61 17.24
CA THR A 434 -9.01 3.28 15.88
C THR A 434 -8.15 4.39 15.28
N VAL A 435 -7.57 4.11 14.12
CA VAL A 435 -6.88 5.14 13.32
C VAL A 435 -7.90 5.98 12.55
N GLY A 436 -7.69 7.28 12.52
CA GLY A 436 -8.45 8.21 11.68
C GLY A 436 -7.79 8.40 10.30
N ASN A 437 -8.41 9.25 9.47
CA ASN A 437 -7.85 9.55 8.15
C ASN A 437 -6.49 10.28 8.28
N PRO A 438 -5.40 9.72 7.73
CA PRO A 438 -4.09 10.38 7.77
C PRO A 438 -3.99 11.57 6.81
N ILE A 439 -4.89 11.69 5.82
CA ILE A 439 -4.92 12.77 4.84
C ILE A 439 -5.74 13.93 5.42
N LYS A 440 -5.07 15.01 5.79
CA LYS A 440 -5.69 16.21 6.35
C LYS A 440 -5.88 17.27 5.26
N LEU A 441 -7.10 17.40 4.74
CA LEU A 441 -7.45 18.42 3.75
C LEU A 441 -8.02 19.65 4.49
N SER A 442 -7.39 20.82 4.32
CA SER A 442 -7.76 22.04 5.02
C SER A 442 -9.17 22.55 4.69
N ASP A 443 -9.68 22.26 3.49
CA ASP A 443 -11.00 22.67 3.01
C ASP A 443 -12.00 21.52 2.88
N SER A 444 -11.62 20.31 3.28
CA SER A 444 -12.47 19.13 3.27
C SER A 444 -12.12 18.21 4.46
N PRO A 445 -12.39 18.66 5.69
CA PRO A 445 -12.06 17.87 6.87
C PRO A 445 -12.85 16.56 6.88
N ALA A 446 -12.16 15.47 7.24
CA ALA A 446 -12.76 14.13 7.32
C ALA A 446 -13.23 13.85 8.74
N ASP A 447 -14.43 13.25 8.84
CA ASP A 447 -14.96 12.71 10.08
C ASP A 447 -14.84 11.18 10.05
N VAL A 448 -14.61 10.55 11.19
CA VAL A 448 -14.61 9.09 11.30
C VAL A 448 -15.93 8.65 11.92
N ILE A 449 -16.75 7.98 11.11
CA ILE A 449 -18.04 7.44 11.50
C ILE A 449 -17.88 5.93 11.64
N ARG A 450 -18.54 5.32 12.62
CA ARG A 450 -18.48 3.87 12.83
C ARG A 450 -18.77 3.05 11.57
N SER A 451 -18.29 1.82 11.55
CA SER A 451 -18.67 0.83 10.53
C SER A 451 -20.16 0.48 10.64
N PRO A 452 -20.81 0.10 9.52
CA PRO A 452 -22.21 -0.33 9.53
C PRO A 452 -22.37 -1.75 10.11
N LEU A 453 -23.51 -2.01 10.71
CA LEU A 453 -23.97 -3.38 10.95
C LEU A 453 -24.32 -4.08 9.63
N LEU A 454 -24.34 -5.41 9.62
CA LEU A 454 -24.65 -6.18 8.42
C LEU A 454 -26.05 -5.85 7.88
N GLY A 455 -26.11 -5.33 6.65
CA GLY A 455 -27.35 -4.97 5.97
C GLY A 455 -28.10 -3.78 6.59
N GLU A 456 -27.46 -3.02 7.47
CA GLU A 456 -28.08 -1.91 8.20
C GLU A 456 -28.82 -0.93 7.30
N HIS A 457 -28.32 -0.67 6.12
CA HIS A 457 -28.85 0.33 5.19
C HIS A 457 -29.60 -0.28 4.01
N THR A 458 -29.94 -1.58 4.07
CA THR A 458 -30.57 -2.27 2.92
C THR A 458 -31.86 -1.61 2.48
N GLU A 459 -32.79 -1.35 3.40
CA GLU A 459 -34.08 -0.70 3.06
C GLU A 459 -33.86 0.73 2.58
N GLN A 460 -33.03 1.48 3.28
CA GLN A 460 -32.71 2.86 2.92
C GLN A 460 -32.17 2.96 1.49
N ILE A 461 -31.22 2.11 1.13
CA ILE A 461 -30.63 2.12 -0.21
C ILE A 461 -31.65 1.73 -1.28
N LEU A 462 -32.50 0.75 -1.01
CA LEU A 462 -33.54 0.32 -1.94
C LEU A 462 -34.60 1.41 -2.16
N THR A 463 -35.04 2.06 -1.10
CA THR A 463 -36.11 3.09 -1.18
C THR A 463 -35.56 4.43 -1.67
N GLU A 464 -34.55 4.99 -1.01
CA GLU A 464 -34.07 6.34 -1.30
C GLU A 464 -33.26 6.44 -2.57
N LEU A 465 -32.41 5.44 -2.86
CA LEU A 465 -31.55 5.46 -4.04
C LEU A 465 -32.18 4.81 -5.26
N LEU A 466 -32.86 3.67 -5.07
CA LEU A 466 -33.41 2.91 -6.19
C LEU A 466 -34.92 3.11 -6.38
N GLY A 467 -35.63 3.79 -5.44
CA GLY A 467 -37.05 4.11 -5.54
C GLY A 467 -37.97 2.91 -5.41
N TYR A 468 -37.53 1.86 -4.69
CA TYR A 468 -38.39 0.72 -4.37
C TYR A 468 -39.51 1.14 -3.43
N THR A 469 -40.70 0.62 -3.66
CA THR A 469 -41.82 0.77 -2.73
C THR A 469 -41.65 -0.14 -1.51
N PRO A 470 -42.31 0.11 -0.38
CA PRO A 470 -42.28 -0.78 0.77
C PRO A 470 -42.68 -2.22 0.43
N ASP A 471 -43.66 -2.41 -0.46
CA ASP A 471 -44.09 -3.73 -0.92
C ASP A 471 -43.01 -4.48 -1.71
N GLU A 472 -42.33 -3.80 -2.61
CA GLU A 472 -41.18 -4.37 -3.37
C GLU A 472 -40.02 -4.74 -2.47
N VAL A 473 -39.76 -3.96 -1.42
CA VAL A 473 -38.75 -4.28 -0.39
C VAL A 473 -39.18 -5.52 0.37
N ALA A 474 -40.46 -5.58 0.82
CA ALA A 474 -41.00 -6.73 1.54
C ALA A 474 -40.94 -8.01 0.70
N GLU A 475 -41.32 -7.93 -0.58
CA GLU A 475 -41.21 -9.04 -1.52
C GLU A 475 -39.77 -9.50 -1.74
N SER A 476 -38.82 -8.55 -1.84
CA SER A 476 -37.38 -8.86 -1.96
C SER A 476 -36.84 -9.57 -0.71
N LYS A 477 -37.33 -9.22 0.46
CA LYS A 477 -37.02 -9.92 1.71
C LYS A 477 -37.60 -11.35 1.76
N GLN A 478 -38.89 -11.48 1.42
CA GLN A 478 -39.60 -12.78 1.43
C GLN A 478 -38.98 -13.76 0.44
N SER A 479 -38.54 -13.28 -0.72
CA SER A 479 -37.90 -14.10 -1.77
C SER A 479 -36.48 -14.56 -1.40
N GLY A 480 -35.87 -14.01 -0.35
CA GLY A 480 -34.48 -14.29 0.00
C GLY A 480 -33.42 -13.51 -0.83
N ALA A 481 -33.85 -12.57 -1.67
CA ALA A 481 -32.93 -11.73 -2.46
C ALA A 481 -32.10 -10.78 -1.59
N ILE A 482 -32.64 -10.38 -0.46
CA ILE A 482 -32.01 -9.56 0.57
C ILE A 482 -32.30 -10.15 1.94
N SER A 483 -31.36 -10.02 2.92
CA SER A 483 -31.69 -10.44 4.28
C SER A 483 -32.58 -9.41 4.97
N ALA A 484 -33.49 -9.89 5.81
CA ALA A 484 -34.11 -9.03 6.82
C ALA A 484 -33.03 -8.44 7.73
N PRO A 485 -33.20 -7.21 8.26
CA PRO A 485 -32.31 -6.70 9.31
C PRO A 485 -32.18 -7.74 10.40
N HIS A 486 -30.97 -8.01 10.87
CA HIS A 486 -30.71 -9.00 11.88
C HIS A 486 -31.64 -8.75 13.11
N LYS A 487 -32.71 -9.53 13.30
CA LYS A 487 -33.27 -9.65 14.60
C LYS A 487 -32.19 -10.28 15.47
N ARG A 488 -31.66 -9.52 16.43
CA ARG A 488 -30.78 -10.07 17.47
C ARG A 488 -31.51 -11.30 18.04
N ALA A 489 -30.82 -12.46 18.02
CA ALA A 489 -31.26 -13.53 18.90
C ALA A 489 -31.35 -12.92 20.31
N ALA A 490 -32.53 -12.87 20.87
CA ALA A 490 -32.71 -12.50 22.27
C ALA A 490 -31.73 -13.37 23.05
N ALA A 491 -30.85 -12.71 23.82
CA ALA A 491 -29.94 -13.40 24.70
C ALA A 491 -30.77 -14.34 25.59
N ALA A 492 -30.54 -15.65 25.40
CA ALA A 492 -31.02 -16.67 26.35
C ALA A 492 -29.99 -16.82 27.47
#